data_0386b7acfc0d8738100e40af2cc2dee2
#
_entry.id   0386b7acfc0d8738100e40af2cc2dee2
#
_cell.length_a   1.000
_cell.length_b   1.000
_cell.length_c   1.000
_cell.angle_alpha   90.00
_cell.angle_beta   90.00
_cell.angle_gamma   90.00
#
_symmetry.space_group_name_H-M   'P 1'
#
loop_
_entity.id
_entity.type
_entity.pdbx_description
1 polymer ?
#
loop_
_entity_poly.entity_id
_entity_poly.type
_entity_poly.pdbx_seq_one_letter_code
_entity_poly.pdbx_strand_id
1 'polypeptide(L)'
;MQARYDAGRNLEEAVYALRVAQPECRLRAALLLAHGLIRAAEGYDQDLARLEGAGRRQATIGLRRLNACPASGDLVRLRRRPTPLARLPVLHKAAPEGARDAPASAQFAGLGRAFPGWAAIWAHNLVTGRSAGWNSDAQFPAASTVKLGVLLAALRGGPAVGSPLDYDLRAMTEWSSNLAANRLLTRVGGPSAVEAALRRVGATRSTYPQGFRVGTAVHSLDVVKQPPRVSGRVTTAHDLGRILYVLHAGALGNAHALRRSGLDRSRSAYALSLLLASRPSGNNVGLLRPWLRPGTPIAQKNGWLQDARHTAAIVYWPTGPQILVVLTYAPGLDMQRARRLGRRVILAAR
;
A
#
# COMPACT_ATOMS: atom_id res chain seq x y z
N MET A 1 -10.97 17.76 9.63
CA MET A 1 -10.70 16.69 8.64
C MET A 1 -9.36 15.99 8.91
N GLN A 2 -8.27 16.71 9.13
CA GLN A 2 -6.94 16.12 9.40
C GLN A 2 -6.89 15.36 10.74
N ALA A 3 -7.41 15.92 11.83
CA ALA A 3 -7.47 15.25 13.14
C ALA A 3 -8.25 13.92 13.08
N ARG A 4 -9.31 13.85 12.29
CA ARG A 4 -10.11 12.64 12.06
C ARG A 4 -9.31 11.58 11.32
N TYR A 5 -8.55 11.97 10.30
CA TYR A 5 -7.69 11.08 9.54
C TYR A 5 -6.55 10.53 10.43
N ASP A 6 -5.93 11.39 11.23
CA ASP A 6 -4.83 11.00 12.13
C ASP A 6 -5.35 10.13 13.29
N ALA A 7 -6.53 10.43 13.84
CA ALA A 7 -7.17 9.60 14.86
C ALA A 7 -7.53 8.20 14.31
N GLY A 8 -8.15 8.12 13.14
CA GLY A 8 -8.48 6.84 12.51
C GLY A 8 -7.23 6.01 12.22
N ARG A 9 -6.17 6.64 11.76
CA ARG A 9 -4.91 5.99 11.43
C ARG A 9 -4.13 5.54 12.67
N ASN A 10 -4.04 6.38 13.70
CA ASN A 10 -3.43 6.00 14.98
C ASN A 10 -4.19 4.86 15.64
N LEU A 11 -5.48 4.82 15.44
CA LEU A 11 -6.34 3.77 15.96
C LEU A 11 -6.16 2.44 15.24
N GLU A 12 -6.08 2.44 13.89
CA GLU A 12 -5.76 1.23 13.14
C GLU A 12 -4.39 0.67 13.55
N GLU A 13 -3.42 1.53 13.77
CA GLU A 13 -2.09 1.15 14.26
C GLU A 13 -2.10 0.67 15.71
N ALA A 14 -2.88 1.30 16.59
CA ALA A 14 -3.04 0.86 17.98
C ALA A 14 -3.78 -0.48 18.06
N VAL A 15 -4.88 -0.65 17.36
CA VAL A 15 -5.61 -1.93 17.28
C VAL A 15 -4.71 -3.03 16.72
N TYR A 16 -3.88 -2.69 15.75
CA TYR A 16 -2.91 -3.62 15.20
C TYR A 16 -1.84 -4.00 16.22
N ALA A 17 -1.18 -3.04 16.86
CA ALA A 17 -0.17 -3.30 17.88
C ALA A 17 -0.72 -4.16 19.02
N LEU A 18 -1.97 -3.94 19.39
CA LEU A 18 -2.66 -4.67 20.44
C LEU A 18 -3.09 -6.10 20.03
N ARG A 19 -3.42 -6.31 18.76
CA ARG A 19 -3.67 -7.67 18.24
C ARG A 19 -2.41 -8.53 18.23
N VAL A 20 -1.23 -7.93 18.09
CA VAL A 20 0.06 -8.62 18.03
C VAL A 20 0.55 -9.02 19.38
N ALA A 21 0.32 -8.19 20.38
CA ALA A 21 1.08 -8.23 21.63
C ALA A 21 0.36 -8.96 22.79
N GLN A 22 -0.93 -9.43 22.66
CA GLN A 22 -1.65 -9.62 23.90
C GLN A 22 -2.67 -10.76 23.99
N PRO A 23 -2.82 -11.34 25.21
CA PRO A 23 -3.87 -12.28 25.58
C PRO A 23 -5.27 -11.65 25.45
N GLU A 24 -6.29 -12.49 25.42
CA GLU A 24 -7.68 -12.12 25.11
C GLU A 24 -8.25 -10.97 25.98
N CYS A 25 -7.84 -10.89 27.26
CA CYS A 25 -8.21 -9.80 28.16
C CYS A 25 -7.83 -8.44 27.60
N ARG A 26 -6.57 -8.29 27.20
CA ARG A 26 -6.05 -7.03 26.67
C ARG A 26 -6.61 -6.69 25.30
N LEU A 27 -6.89 -7.72 24.45
CA LEU A 27 -7.51 -7.49 23.16
C LEU A 27 -8.91 -6.88 23.31
N ARG A 28 -9.73 -7.40 24.22
CA ARG A 28 -11.08 -6.85 24.50
C ARG A 28 -11.00 -5.44 25.06
N ALA A 29 -10.10 -5.19 26.01
CA ALA A 29 -9.90 -3.87 26.59
C ALA A 29 -9.39 -2.85 25.55
N ALA A 30 -8.51 -3.27 24.69
CA ALA A 30 -7.97 -2.47 23.61
C ALA A 30 -8.99 -2.16 22.52
N LEU A 31 -9.82 -3.10 22.14
CA LEU A 31 -10.93 -2.87 21.23
C LEU A 31 -11.91 -1.85 21.81
N LEU A 32 -12.20 -1.93 23.12
CA LEU A 32 -13.07 -0.99 23.80
C LEU A 32 -12.47 0.43 23.82
N LEU A 33 -11.17 0.56 24.11
CA LEU A 33 -10.43 1.82 24.02
C LEU A 33 -10.47 2.38 22.62
N ALA A 34 -10.18 1.56 21.63
CA ALA A 34 -10.16 1.92 20.24
C ALA A 34 -11.52 2.43 19.75
N HIS A 35 -12.60 1.70 20.02
CA HIS A 35 -13.96 2.12 19.70
C HIS A 35 -14.36 3.43 20.43
N GLY A 36 -13.90 3.61 21.66
CA GLY A 36 -14.12 4.85 22.39
C GLY A 36 -13.44 6.05 21.74
N LEU A 37 -12.19 5.88 21.30
CA LEU A 37 -11.45 6.94 20.61
C LEU A 37 -12.05 7.28 19.24
N ILE A 38 -12.54 6.28 18.47
CA ILE A 38 -13.27 6.52 17.23
C ILE A 38 -14.51 7.38 17.50
N ARG A 39 -15.35 6.97 18.45
CA ARG A 39 -16.56 7.71 18.80
C ARG A 39 -16.27 9.13 19.27
N ALA A 40 -15.20 9.31 20.05
CA ALA A 40 -14.81 10.65 20.49
C ALA A 40 -14.36 11.52 19.31
N ALA A 41 -13.58 10.95 18.38
CA ALA A 41 -13.15 11.66 17.18
C ALA A 41 -14.31 11.98 16.24
N GLU A 42 -15.23 11.05 16.03
CA GLU A 42 -16.46 11.28 15.25
C GLU A 42 -17.34 12.36 15.86
N GLY A 43 -17.50 12.34 17.20
CA GLY A 43 -18.25 13.35 17.93
C GLY A 43 -17.62 14.75 17.82
N TYR A 44 -16.31 14.85 17.92
CA TYR A 44 -15.58 16.10 17.75
C TYR A 44 -15.71 16.64 16.32
N ASP A 45 -15.56 15.77 15.32
CA ASP A 45 -15.61 16.17 13.90
C ASP A 45 -17.04 16.61 13.45
N GLN A 46 -18.08 16.07 14.10
CA GLN A 46 -19.47 16.40 13.81
C GLN A 46 -20.06 17.46 14.75
N ASP A 47 -19.22 18.02 15.62
CA ASP A 47 -19.65 18.97 16.67
C ASP A 47 -20.75 18.41 17.59
N LEU A 48 -20.69 17.10 17.86
CA LEU A 48 -21.65 16.37 18.69
C LEU A 48 -21.06 16.08 20.08
N ALA A 49 -21.12 17.05 20.99
CA ALA A 49 -20.53 16.94 22.32
C ALA A 49 -20.98 15.70 23.14
N ARG A 50 -22.22 15.21 22.94
CA ARG A 50 -22.70 13.98 23.58
C ARG A 50 -21.98 12.72 23.06
N LEU A 51 -21.73 12.64 21.75
CA LEU A 51 -21.04 11.51 21.14
C LEU A 51 -19.57 11.52 21.52
N GLU A 52 -18.93 12.69 21.50
CA GLU A 52 -17.56 12.87 21.96
C GLU A 52 -17.41 12.46 23.43
N GLY A 53 -18.27 12.94 24.31
CA GLY A 53 -18.27 12.60 25.75
C GLY A 53 -18.50 11.10 25.99
N ALA A 54 -19.39 10.45 25.24
CA ALA A 54 -19.62 9.02 25.32
C ALA A 54 -18.38 8.23 24.85
N GLY A 55 -17.76 8.67 23.78
CA GLY A 55 -16.52 8.09 23.25
C GLY A 55 -15.36 8.20 24.24
N ARG A 56 -15.16 9.37 24.84
CA ARG A 56 -14.12 9.59 25.88
C ARG A 56 -14.32 8.70 27.10
N ARG A 57 -15.58 8.55 27.59
CA ARG A 57 -15.89 7.62 28.70
C ARG A 57 -15.59 6.18 28.33
N GLN A 58 -15.99 5.74 27.16
CA GLN A 58 -15.72 4.39 26.69
C GLN A 58 -14.21 4.12 26.55
N ALA A 59 -13.44 5.09 26.02
CA ALA A 59 -11.99 5.01 25.92
C ALA A 59 -11.33 4.91 27.32
N THR A 60 -11.80 5.70 28.28
CA THR A 60 -11.31 5.65 29.67
C THR A 60 -11.57 4.28 30.33
N ILE A 61 -12.74 3.69 30.10
CA ILE A 61 -13.04 2.33 30.58
C ILE A 61 -12.11 1.30 29.92
N GLY A 62 -11.92 1.41 28.60
CA GLY A 62 -11.00 0.54 27.87
C GLY A 62 -9.57 0.61 28.41
N LEU A 63 -9.07 1.83 28.68
CA LEU A 63 -7.74 2.05 29.23
C LEU A 63 -7.59 1.47 30.64
N ARG A 64 -8.58 1.70 31.52
CA ARG A 64 -8.58 1.11 32.87
C ARG A 64 -8.56 -0.42 32.83
N ARG A 65 -9.37 -1.03 31.98
CA ARG A 65 -9.40 -2.50 31.79
C ARG A 65 -8.06 -3.02 31.21
N LEU A 66 -7.46 -2.28 30.29
CA LEU A 66 -6.17 -2.63 29.72
C LEU A 66 -5.06 -2.67 30.78
N ASN A 67 -5.05 -1.68 31.68
CA ASN A 67 -4.10 -1.60 32.80
C ASN A 67 -4.36 -2.67 33.88
N ALA A 68 -5.59 -3.14 34.00
CA ALA A 68 -5.97 -4.19 34.96
C ALA A 68 -5.72 -5.60 34.41
N CYS A 69 -5.42 -5.78 33.12
CA CYS A 69 -5.10 -7.07 32.57
C CYS A 69 -3.74 -7.56 33.11
N PRO A 70 -3.63 -8.80 33.60
CA PRO A 70 -2.37 -9.31 34.12
C PRO A 70 -1.27 -9.23 33.06
N ALA A 71 -0.08 -8.85 33.48
CA ALA A 71 1.13 -8.96 32.66
C ALA A 71 1.36 -10.45 32.43
N SER A 72 1.09 -10.96 31.23
CA SER A 72 1.26 -12.36 30.95
C SER A 72 2.71 -12.69 30.68
N GLY A 73 3.26 -13.62 31.45
CA GLY A 73 4.51 -14.31 31.13
C GLY A 73 4.40 -15.27 29.94
N ASP A 74 3.19 -15.45 29.38
CA ASP A 74 2.92 -16.40 28.30
C ASP A 74 2.70 -15.73 26.94
N LEU A 75 3.69 -14.99 26.46
CA LEU A 75 3.77 -14.52 25.07
C LEU A 75 3.90 -15.67 24.04
N VAL A 76 3.98 -16.93 24.50
CA VAL A 76 4.37 -18.06 23.66
C VAL A 76 3.18 -18.79 23.02
N ARG A 77 1.94 -18.58 23.42
CA ARG A 77 0.80 -19.41 22.96
C ARG A 77 -0.21 -18.79 22.01
N LEU A 78 -0.09 -17.55 21.61
CA LEU A 78 -0.87 -17.02 20.49
C LEU A 78 -0.21 -17.33 19.13
N ARG A 79 0.17 -18.58 18.91
CA ARG A 79 0.26 -19.10 17.54
C ARG A 79 -1.15 -19.19 16.97
N ARG A 80 -1.77 -18.04 16.66
CA ARG A 80 -2.85 -18.06 15.69
C ARG A 80 -2.26 -18.66 14.43
N ARG A 81 -2.89 -19.72 13.94
CA ARG A 81 -2.57 -20.24 12.61
C ARG A 81 -2.52 -19.03 11.68
N PRO A 82 -1.42 -18.78 10.98
CA PRO A 82 -1.34 -17.66 10.09
C PRO A 82 -2.54 -17.75 9.14
N THR A 83 -3.21 -16.63 8.88
CA THR A 83 -4.27 -16.57 7.87
C THR A 83 -3.71 -17.19 6.60
N PRO A 84 -4.39 -18.15 5.94
CA PRO A 84 -3.86 -18.72 4.72
C PRO A 84 -3.45 -17.62 3.74
N LEU A 85 -2.31 -17.77 3.12
CA LEU A 85 -1.87 -16.85 2.06
C LEU A 85 -2.92 -16.85 0.95
N ALA A 86 -3.18 -15.70 0.35
CA ALA A 86 -3.99 -15.63 -0.83
C ALA A 86 -3.41 -16.56 -1.90
N ARG A 87 -4.25 -17.44 -2.47
CA ARG A 87 -3.82 -18.30 -3.57
C ARG A 87 -3.44 -17.42 -4.76
N LEU A 88 -2.31 -17.74 -5.37
CA LEU A 88 -1.93 -17.09 -6.60
C LEU A 88 -2.92 -17.47 -7.71
N PRO A 89 -3.37 -16.52 -8.54
CA PRO A 89 -4.04 -16.84 -9.79
C PRO A 89 -3.07 -17.59 -10.72
N VAL A 90 -3.57 -18.12 -11.81
CA VAL A 90 -2.71 -18.67 -12.85
C VAL A 90 -1.77 -17.58 -13.33
N LEU A 91 -0.48 -17.78 -13.12
CA LEU A 91 0.54 -16.85 -13.58
C LEU A 91 0.86 -17.17 -15.04
N HIS A 92 0.50 -16.25 -15.92
CA HIS A 92 0.87 -16.32 -17.32
C HIS A 92 2.31 -15.82 -17.54
N LYS A 93 2.82 -16.00 -18.74
CA LYS A 93 4.14 -15.51 -19.16
C LYS A 93 4.32 -14.03 -18.76
N ALA A 94 5.51 -13.69 -18.27
CA ALA A 94 5.93 -12.33 -17.99
C ALA A 94 6.82 -11.82 -19.12
N ALA A 95 6.23 -11.33 -20.19
CA ALA A 95 6.97 -10.68 -21.25
C ALA A 95 7.62 -9.40 -20.71
N PRO A 96 8.91 -9.13 -20.98
CA PRO A 96 9.56 -7.87 -20.61
C PRO A 96 8.90 -6.71 -21.35
N GLU A 97 9.09 -5.51 -20.81
CA GLU A 97 8.64 -4.28 -21.49
C GLU A 97 9.31 -4.17 -22.85
N GLY A 98 8.50 -4.06 -23.89
CA GLY A 98 8.91 -3.99 -25.29
C GLY A 98 8.27 -2.81 -26.01
N ALA A 99 7.61 -3.07 -27.13
CA ALA A 99 7.03 -2.04 -27.96
C ALA A 99 5.97 -1.18 -27.23
N ARG A 100 6.03 0.13 -27.46
CA ARG A 100 5.05 1.08 -26.95
C ARG A 100 3.72 0.93 -27.69
N ASP A 101 2.63 0.86 -26.95
CA ASP A 101 1.28 0.93 -27.46
C ASP A 101 0.90 2.41 -27.66
N ALA A 102 1.05 2.92 -28.88
CA ALA A 102 0.80 4.32 -29.18
C ALA A 102 -0.68 4.70 -29.02
N PRO A 103 -1.66 3.91 -29.51
CA PRO A 103 -3.09 4.19 -29.29
C PRO A 103 -3.46 4.26 -27.80
N ALA A 104 -3.06 3.26 -27.00
CA ALA A 104 -3.33 3.26 -25.56
C ALA A 104 -2.63 4.43 -24.85
N SER A 105 -1.40 4.79 -25.26
CA SER A 105 -0.69 5.95 -24.72
C SER A 105 -1.41 7.26 -25.04
N ALA A 106 -1.98 7.41 -26.23
CA ALA A 106 -2.76 8.57 -26.62
C ALA A 106 -4.06 8.68 -25.78
N GLN A 107 -4.73 7.56 -25.52
CA GLN A 107 -5.89 7.52 -24.60
C GLN A 107 -5.49 7.93 -23.19
N PHE A 108 -4.41 7.40 -22.64
CA PHE A 108 -3.91 7.77 -21.32
C PHE A 108 -3.51 9.24 -21.23
N ALA A 109 -2.94 9.80 -22.33
CA ALA A 109 -2.65 11.22 -22.41
C ALA A 109 -3.91 12.08 -22.34
N GLY A 110 -4.97 11.70 -23.05
CA GLY A 110 -6.28 12.34 -22.95
C GLY A 110 -6.85 12.31 -21.54
N LEU A 111 -6.79 11.14 -20.87
CA LEU A 111 -7.24 10.98 -19.50
C LEU A 111 -6.44 11.84 -18.51
N GLY A 112 -5.11 11.83 -18.66
CA GLY A 112 -4.20 12.56 -17.78
C GLY A 112 -4.34 14.08 -17.92
N ARG A 113 -4.48 14.58 -19.13
CA ARG A 113 -4.75 16.01 -19.39
C ARG A 113 -6.11 16.47 -18.87
N ALA A 114 -7.13 15.62 -18.95
CA ALA A 114 -8.45 15.93 -18.43
C ALA A 114 -8.57 15.81 -16.90
N PHE A 115 -7.55 15.32 -16.21
CA PHE A 115 -7.56 15.24 -14.75
C PHE A 115 -7.25 16.62 -14.16
N PRO A 116 -8.09 17.12 -13.23
CA PRO A 116 -7.87 18.44 -12.60
C PRO A 116 -6.74 18.36 -11.55
N GLY A 117 -5.51 18.41 -11.99
CA GLY A 117 -4.29 18.27 -11.20
C GLY A 117 -3.22 17.49 -11.97
N TRP A 118 -2.39 16.80 -11.27
CA TRP A 118 -1.33 15.96 -11.86
C TRP A 118 -1.72 14.50 -11.83
N ALA A 119 -1.60 13.85 -12.97
CA ALA A 119 -1.80 12.42 -13.11
C ALA A 119 -0.60 11.77 -13.81
N ALA A 120 -0.26 10.57 -13.41
CA ALA A 120 0.62 9.68 -14.16
C ALA A 120 -0.06 8.32 -14.30
N ILE A 121 0.02 7.75 -15.49
CA ILE A 121 -0.57 6.46 -15.83
C ILE A 121 0.48 5.62 -16.52
N TRP A 122 0.60 4.36 -16.13
CA TRP A 122 1.45 3.41 -16.80
C TRP A 122 0.79 2.04 -16.81
N ALA A 123 0.88 1.37 -17.95
CA ALA A 123 0.36 0.03 -18.17
C ALA A 123 1.40 -0.83 -18.86
N HIS A 124 1.48 -2.11 -18.49
CA HIS A 124 2.31 -3.10 -19.15
C HIS A 124 1.54 -4.42 -19.23
N ASN A 125 1.27 -4.87 -20.45
CA ASN A 125 0.67 -6.16 -20.71
C ASN A 125 1.74 -7.25 -20.59
N LEU A 126 1.62 -8.09 -19.58
CA LEU A 126 2.63 -9.11 -19.26
C LEU A 126 2.61 -10.32 -20.22
N VAL A 127 1.60 -10.43 -21.08
CA VAL A 127 1.54 -11.46 -22.11
C VAL A 127 2.28 -11.04 -23.37
N THR A 128 2.04 -9.81 -23.82
CA THR A 128 2.55 -9.29 -25.10
C THR A 128 3.83 -8.45 -24.95
N GLY A 129 4.12 -7.96 -23.75
CA GLY A 129 5.21 -7.02 -23.50
C GLY A 129 4.89 -5.57 -23.91
N ARG A 130 3.71 -5.29 -24.51
CA ARG A 130 3.34 -3.92 -24.90
C ARG A 130 3.14 -3.05 -23.66
N SER A 131 3.66 -1.84 -23.72
CA SER A 131 3.49 -0.84 -22.66
C SER A 131 2.85 0.44 -23.17
N ALA A 132 2.12 1.12 -22.31
CA ALA A 132 1.51 2.41 -22.57
C ALA A 132 1.66 3.32 -21.36
N GLY A 133 1.79 4.61 -21.58
CA GLY A 133 1.95 5.53 -20.47
C GLY A 133 1.69 6.99 -20.81
N TRP A 134 1.32 7.73 -19.79
CA TRP A 134 1.27 9.18 -19.77
C TRP A 134 1.96 9.68 -18.51
N ASN A 135 2.90 10.60 -18.67
CA ASN A 135 3.63 11.22 -17.56
C ASN A 135 4.27 10.18 -16.60
N SER A 136 4.58 8.99 -17.11
CA SER A 136 4.92 7.81 -16.32
C SER A 136 6.22 7.96 -15.53
N ASP A 137 7.11 8.86 -15.95
CA ASP A 137 8.40 9.13 -15.31
C ASP A 137 8.40 10.40 -14.42
N ALA A 138 7.27 11.08 -14.29
CA ALA A 138 7.12 12.19 -13.36
C ALA A 138 7.13 11.69 -11.91
N GLN A 139 7.84 12.41 -11.05
CA GLN A 139 7.93 12.08 -9.63
C GLN A 139 6.71 12.60 -8.87
N PHE A 140 6.04 11.68 -8.18
CA PHE A 140 4.92 11.97 -7.28
C PHE A 140 5.32 11.71 -5.83
N PRO A 141 4.70 12.38 -4.83
CA PRO A 141 4.81 11.98 -3.44
C PRO A 141 4.39 10.53 -3.31
N ALA A 142 5.33 9.66 -2.94
CA ALA A 142 5.12 8.21 -3.05
C ALA A 142 4.00 7.66 -2.16
N ALA A 143 3.65 8.36 -1.10
CA ALA A 143 2.72 7.88 -0.10
C ALA A 143 3.10 6.45 0.37
N SER A 144 2.12 5.57 0.53
CA SER A 144 2.38 4.18 0.92
C SER A 144 2.70 3.24 -0.24
N THR A 145 2.73 3.71 -1.50
CA THR A 145 3.13 2.84 -2.63
C THR A 145 4.61 2.48 -2.55
N VAL A 146 5.45 3.35 -1.99
CA VAL A 146 6.88 3.10 -1.80
C VAL A 146 7.16 1.94 -0.82
N LYS A 147 6.17 1.48 -0.06
CA LYS A 147 6.26 0.26 0.75
C LYS A 147 6.56 -1.00 -0.08
N LEU A 148 6.37 -0.95 -1.40
CA LEU A 148 6.87 -1.97 -2.31
C LEU A 148 8.40 -2.09 -2.25
N GLY A 149 9.12 -0.98 -2.06
CA GLY A 149 10.58 -1.00 -1.83
C GLY A 149 10.95 -1.64 -0.49
N VAL A 150 10.17 -1.36 0.57
CA VAL A 150 10.35 -2.02 1.88
C VAL A 150 10.09 -3.52 1.77
N LEU A 151 9.05 -3.93 1.04
CA LEU A 151 8.73 -5.33 0.76
C LEU A 151 9.88 -6.05 0.07
N LEU A 152 10.46 -5.45 -0.98
CA LEU A 152 11.62 -5.99 -1.67
C LEU A 152 12.82 -6.16 -0.74
N ALA A 153 13.16 -5.11 0.03
CA ALA A 153 14.30 -5.13 0.94
C ALA A 153 14.13 -6.19 2.04
N ALA A 154 12.93 -6.27 2.63
CA ALA A 154 12.62 -7.21 3.69
C ALA A 154 12.68 -8.67 3.23
N LEU A 155 12.17 -8.97 2.04
CA LEU A 155 12.16 -10.33 1.51
C LEU A 155 13.55 -10.84 1.09
N ARG A 156 14.51 -9.95 0.83
CA ARG A 156 15.89 -10.34 0.53
C ARG A 156 16.59 -11.01 1.71
N GLY A 157 16.32 -10.54 2.93
CA GLY A 157 16.86 -11.12 4.16
C GLY A 157 16.19 -12.43 4.60
N GLY A 158 15.10 -12.79 3.94
CA GLY A 158 14.40 -14.06 4.01
C GLY A 158 13.67 -14.38 5.31
N PRO A 159 12.43 -13.93 5.51
CA PRO A 159 11.59 -14.55 6.52
C PRO A 159 10.92 -15.80 5.97
N ALA A 160 10.90 -16.82 6.78
CA ALA A 160 9.98 -17.93 6.58
C ALA A 160 8.54 -17.45 6.85
N VAL A 161 7.58 -17.96 6.10
CA VAL A 161 6.15 -17.86 6.38
C VAL A 161 5.90 -18.27 7.84
N GLY A 162 5.14 -17.45 8.58
CA GLY A 162 4.86 -17.73 10.00
C GLY A 162 5.90 -17.17 10.99
N SER A 163 6.97 -16.53 10.53
CA SER A 163 7.89 -15.82 11.41
C SER A 163 7.30 -14.48 11.92
N PRO A 164 7.87 -13.85 12.95
CA PRO A 164 7.45 -12.49 13.36
C PRO A 164 7.51 -11.46 12.23
N LEU A 165 8.37 -11.68 11.23
CA LEU A 165 8.51 -10.84 10.06
C LEU A 165 7.33 -11.02 9.08
N ASP A 166 6.77 -12.22 8.96
CA ASP A 166 5.55 -12.50 8.18
C ASP A 166 4.39 -11.60 8.63
N TYR A 167 4.24 -11.43 9.95
CA TYR A 167 3.21 -10.57 10.48
C TYR A 167 3.38 -9.10 10.04
N ASP A 168 4.56 -8.55 10.14
CA ASP A 168 4.84 -7.17 9.72
C ASP A 168 4.68 -7.00 8.20
N LEU A 169 5.10 -7.98 7.42
CA LEU A 169 4.90 -7.99 5.97
C LEU A 169 3.41 -7.97 5.60
N ARG A 170 2.60 -8.81 6.26
CA ARG A 170 1.14 -8.84 6.08
C ARG A 170 0.50 -7.50 6.44
N ALA A 171 0.82 -6.97 7.60
CA ALA A 171 0.27 -5.72 8.07
C ALA A 171 0.61 -4.54 7.16
N MET A 172 1.86 -4.48 6.71
CA MET A 172 2.30 -3.45 5.79
C MET A 172 1.62 -3.55 4.43
N THR A 173 1.33 -4.75 3.94
CA THR A 173 0.73 -4.96 2.62
C THR A 173 -0.79 -4.99 2.65
N GLU A 174 -1.41 -5.73 3.58
CA GLU A 174 -2.86 -5.93 3.64
C GLU A 174 -3.63 -4.66 4.00
N TRP A 175 -3.18 -3.90 5.00
CA TRP A 175 -3.84 -2.65 5.43
C TRP A 175 -2.92 -1.44 5.54
N SER A 176 -1.71 -1.57 5.00
CA SER A 176 -0.79 -0.44 4.86
C SER A 176 -0.24 0.14 6.17
N SER A 177 -0.03 -0.70 7.21
CA SER A 177 0.51 -0.28 8.50
C SER A 177 1.84 0.47 8.36
N ASN A 178 1.94 1.65 8.98
CA ASN A 178 3.19 2.40 9.05
C ASN A 178 4.11 1.86 10.14
N LEU A 179 3.54 1.40 11.27
CA LEU A 179 4.32 0.77 12.33
C LEU A 179 5.05 -0.47 11.83
N ALA A 180 4.34 -1.35 11.11
CA ALA A 180 4.94 -2.52 10.51
C ALA A 180 6.03 -2.15 9.50
N ALA A 181 5.77 -1.15 8.64
CA ALA A 181 6.76 -0.65 7.69
C ALA A 181 8.02 -0.11 8.39
N ASN A 182 7.87 0.61 9.51
CA ASN A 182 8.99 1.13 10.29
C ASN A 182 9.79 0.00 10.97
N ARG A 183 9.12 -1.02 11.52
CA ARG A 183 9.82 -2.19 12.09
C ARG A 183 10.60 -2.96 11.01
N LEU A 184 9.98 -3.17 9.84
CA LEU A 184 10.65 -3.76 8.69
C LEU A 184 11.86 -2.93 8.25
N LEU A 185 11.70 -1.59 8.20
CA LEU A 185 12.76 -0.67 7.86
C LEU A 185 13.98 -0.80 8.79
N THR A 186 13.74 -0.86 10.11
CA THR A 186 14.80 -1.09 11.08
C THR A 186 15.51 -2.43 10.86
N ARG A 187 14.73 -3.50 10.60
CA ARG A 187 15.30 -4.84 10.36
C ARG A 187 16.14 -4.95 9.10
N VAL A 188 15.80 -4.21 8.04
CA VAL A 188 16.59 -4.25 6.79
C VAL A 188 17.82 -3.36 6.78
N GLY A 189 18.08 -2.62 7.86
CA GLY A 189 19.23 -1.73 7.95
C GLY A 189 18.93 -0.28 7.51
N GLY A 190 17.67 0.11 7.52
CA GLY A 190 17.27 1.50 7.32
C GLY A 190 16.94 1.90 5.87
N PRO A 191 16.82 3.20 5.62
CA PRO A 191 16.39 3.74 4.32
C PRO A 191 17.33 3.37 3.16
N SER A 192 18.62 3.38 3.36
CA SER A 192 19.62 3.06 2.33
C SER A 192 19.46 1.64 1.77
N ALA A 193 19.08 0.67 2.60
CA ALA A 193 18.81 -0.69 2.15
C ALA A 193 17.57 -0.75 1.25
N VAL A 194 16.54 0.03 1.56
CA VAL A 194 15.34 0.15 0.72
C VAL A 194 15.67 0.81 -0.62
N GLU A 195 16.43 1.90 -0.62
CA GLU A 195 16.87 2.56 -1.86
C GLU A 195 17.79 1.67 -2.70
N ALA A 196 18.67 0.90 -2.06
CA ALA A 196 19.48 -0.08 -2.77
C ALA A 196 18.60 -1.16 -3.44
N ALA A 197 17.56 -1.63 -2.76
CA ALA A 197 16.62 -2.59 -3.35
C ALA A 197 15.84 -1.97 -4.54
N LEU A 198 15.42 -0.71 -4.43
CA LEU A 198 14.77 0.03 -5.52
C LEU A 198 15.71 0.18 -6.74
N ARG A 199 16.94 0.64 -6.53
CA ARG A 199 17.93 0.78 -7.61
C ARG A 199 18.22 -0.55 -8.32
N ARG A 200 18.33 -1.65 -7.58
CA ARG A 200 18.60 -2.98 -8.18
C ARG A 200 17.52 -3.40 -9.17
N VAL A 201 16.26 -3.12 -8.90
CA VAL A 201 15.15 -3.45 -9.80
C VAL A 201 14.94 -2.39 -10.89
N GLY A 202 15.77 -1.34 -10.92
CA GLY A 202 15.71 -0.27 -11.90
C GLY A 202 14.69 0.84 -11.56
N ALA A 203 14.18 0.87 -10.32
CA ALA A 203 13.31 1.94 -9.82
C ALA A 203 14.17 3.11 -9.32
N THR A 204 14.89 3.76 -10.24
CA THR A 204 15.96 4.72 -9.94
C THR A 204 15.45 6.14 -9.64
N ARG A 205 14.20 6.42 -9.96
CA ARG A 205 13.55 7.72 -9.68
C ARG A 205 12.71 7.69 -8.39
N SER A 206 12.72 6.55 -7.68
CA SER A 206 12.04 6.39 -6.40
C SER A 206 13.02 6.55 -5.24
N THR A 207 12.63 7.29 -4.20
CA THR A 207 13.47 7.57 -3.03
C THR A 207 12.78 7.18 -1.73
N TYR A 208 13.57 6.81 -0.73
CA TYR A 208 13.11 6.43 0.60
C TYR A 208 14.05 6.95 1.69
N PRO A 209 14.15 8.28 1.89
CA PRO A 209 15.16 8.87 2.76
C PRO A 209 14.92 8.63 4.26
N GLN A 210 13.69 8.28 4.67
CA GLN A 210 13.34 8.09 6.09
C GLN A 210 12.09 7.24 6.27
N GLY A 211 11.89 6.70 7.49
CA GLY A 211 10.69 5.95 7.88
C GLY A 211 9.39 6.78 7.83
N PHE A 212 8.29 6.10 8.06
CA PHE A 212 6.98 6.76 8.15
C PHE A 212 6.83 7.45 9.50
N ARG A 213 6.38 8.70 9.49
CA ARG A 213 5.92 9.36 10.70
C ARG A 213 4.54 8.83 11.06
N VAL A 214 4.40 8.41 12.31
CA VAL A 214 3.11 7.96 12.88
C VAL A 214 2.40 9.17 13.48
N GLY A 215 1.13 9.36 13.16
CA GLY A 215 0.31 10.42 13.74
C GLY A 215 0.64 11.86 13.32
N THR A 216 1.43 12.05 12.26
CA THR A 216 1.74 13.41 11.78
C THR A 216 0.99 13.75 10.50
N ALA A 217 0.43 14.96 10.47
CA ALA A 217 -0.11 15.57 9.26
C ALA A 217 0.99 15.78 8.22
N VAL A 218 0.62 15.59 6.96
CA VAL A 218 1.48 15.94 5.85
C VAL A 218 0.97 17.27 5.29
N HIS A 219 1.79 18.31 5.37
CA HIS A 219 1.45 19.61 4.79
C HIS A 219 1.55 19.55 3.26
N SER A 220 0.63 20.23 2.59
CA SER A 220 0.75 20.50 1.15
C SER A 220 1.93 21.44 0.91
N LEU A 221 2.62 21.24 -0.19
CA LEU A 221 3.70 22.13 -0.65
C LEU A 221 3.31 22.78 -1.98
N ASP A 222 3.87 23.92 -2.25
CA ASP A 222 3.63 24.64 -3.51
C ASP A 222 4.11 23.86 -4.71
N VAL A 223 3.29 23.86 -5.76
CA VAL A 223 3.49 23.04 -6.96
C VAL A 223 3.60 23.95 -8.18
N VAL A 224 4.66 23.77 -8.95
CA VAL A 224 4.81 24.50 -10.21
C VAL A 224 4.67 23.59 -11.43
N LYS A 225 5.38 22.47 -11.53
CA LYS A 225 5.36 21.57 -12.71
C LYS A 225 5.31 20.09 -12.38
N GLN A 226 5.68 19.70 -11.17
CA GLN A 226 5.55 18.34 -10.66
C GLN A 226 4.80 18.39 -9.33
N PRO A 227 4.14 17.28 -8.92
CA PRO A 227 3.56 17.23 -7.59
C PRO A 227 4.61 17.56 -6.54
N PRO A 228 4.26 18.26 -5.45
CA PRO A 228 5.23 18.69 -4.46
C PRO A 228 5.92 17.51 -3.81
N ARG A 229 7.20 17.66 -3.50
CA ARG A 229 7.99 16.69 -2.73
C ARG A 229 7.65 16.82 -1.25
N VAL A 230 6.55 16.20 -0.85
CA VAL A 230 5.98 16.36 0.50
C VAL A 230 6.86 15.74 1.60
N SER A 231 7.76 14.82 1.29
CA SER A 231 8.52 14.10 2.33
C SER A 231 9.87 13.56 1.86
N GLY A 232 10.37 13.96 0.73
CA GLY A 232 11.53 13.34 0.10
C GLY A 232 11.30 11.91 -0.40
N ARG A 233 10.19 11.27 -0.01
CA ARG A 233 9.75 10.00 -0.59
C ARG A 233 8.96 10.27 -1.85
N VAL A 234 9.59 10.02 -2.97
CA VAL A 234 8.96 10.16 -4.28
C VAL A 234 9.01 8.84 -5.03
N THR A 235 8.15 8.69 -6.01
CA THR A 235 8.11 7.55 -6.93
C THR A 235 7.53 7.98 -8.27
N THR A 236 7.69 7.13 -9.27
CA THR A 236 7.07 7.28 -10.59
C THR A 236 6.15 6.12 -10.90
N ALA A 237 5.23 6.28 -11.83
CA ALA A 237 4.35 5.20 -12.24
C ALA A 237 5.15 4.05 -12.88
N HIS A 238 6.17 4.38 -13.65
CA HIS A 238 7.04 3.42 -14.29
C HIS A 238 7.87 2.61 -13.28
N ASP A 239 8.47 3.28 -12.28
CA ASP A 239 9.24 2.59 -11.23
C ASP A 239 8.40 1.58 -10.45
N LEU A 240 7.17 1.97 -10.06
CA LEU A 240 6.26 1.05 -9.38
C LEU A 240 5.88 -0.14 -10.27
N GLY A 241 5.71 0.11 -11.55
CA GLY A 241 5.48 -0.95 -12.53
C GLY A 241 6.64 -1.91 -12.64
N ARG A 242 7.89 -1.42 -12.68
CA ARG A 242 9.10 -2.25 -12.67
C ARG A 242 9.19 -3.15 -11.45
N ILE A 243 8.86 -2.64 -10.27
CA ILE A 243 8.83 -3.44 -9.05
C ILE A 243 7.81 -4.58 -9.19
N LEU A 244 6.60 -4.28 -9.64
CA LEU A 244 5.55 -5.28 -9.82
C LEU A 244 5.93 -6.32 -10.90
N TYR A 245 6.55 -5.87 -12.00
CA TYR A 245 7.07 -6.77 -13.04
C TYR A 245 8.07 -7.76 -12.48
N VAL A 246 9.07 -7.28 -11.75
CA VAL A 246 10.12 -8.13 -11.17
C VAL A 246 9.55 -9.16 -10.19
N LEU A 247 8.57 -8.79 -9.38
CA LEU A 247 7.90 -9.72 -8.47
C LEU A 247 7.12 -10.80 -9.25
N HIS A 248 6.38 -10.40 -10.29
CA HIS A 248 5.60 -11.34 -11.09
C HIS A 248 6.50 -12.27 -11.91
N ALA A 249 7.49 -11.73 -12.62
CA ALA A 249 8.44 -12.50 -13.39
C ALA A 249 9.28 -13.43 -12.50
N GLY A 250 9.66 -12.96 -11.30
CA GLY A 250 10.38 -13.78 -10.32
C GLY A 250 9.54 -14.96 -9.82
N ALA A 251 8.25 -14.77 -9.59
CA ALA A 251 7.34 -15.85 -9.19
C ALA A 251 7.18 -16.92 -10.28
N LEU A 252 7.42 -16.57 -11.54
CA LEU A 252 7.50 -17.50 -12.68
C LEU A 252 8.89 -18.15 -12.83
N GLY A 253 9.88 -17.74 -12.03
CA GLY A 253 11.24 -18.27 -12.09
C GLY A 253 12.14 -17.57 -13.13
N ASN A 254 11.77 -16.38 -13.62
CA ASN A 254 12.59 -15.62 -14.54
C ASN A 254 13.94 -15.26 -13.91
N ALA A 255 15.03 -15.82 -14.45
CA ALA A 255 16.37 -15.68 -13.87
C ALA A 255 16.86 -14.23 -13.80
N HIS A 256 16.53 -13.39 -14.79
CA HIS A 256 16.88 -11.96 -14.77
C HIS A 256 16.16 -11.21 -13.64
N ALA A 257 14.86 -11.43 -13.47
CA ALA A 257 14.07 -10.84 -12.41
C ALA A 257 14.55 -11.28 -11.02
N LEU A 258 14.88 -12.56 -10.86
CA LEU A 258 15.43 -13.11 -9.61
C LEU A 258 16.77 -12.48 -9.24
N ARG A 259 17.70 -12.37 -10.21
CA ARG A 259 18.99 -11.70 -9.97
C ARG A 259 18.81 -10.23 -9.61
N ARG A 260 17.93 -9.52 -10.31
CA ARG A 260 17.68 -8.10 -10.02
C ARG A 260 17.01 -7.86 -8.68
N SER A 261 16.02 -8.64 -8.30
CA SER A 261 15.36 -8.50 -7.00
C SER A 261 16.23 -9.01 -5.85
N GLY A 262 17.09 -10.00 -6.09
CA GLY A 262 17.77 -10.76 -5.05
C GLY A 262 16.81 -11.68 -4.28
N LEU A 263 15.66 -11.99 -4.88
CA LEU A 263 14.68 -12.95 -4.35
C LEU A 263 14.81 -14.28 -5.09
N ASP A 264 14.32 -15.34 -4.47
CA ASP A 264 14.00 -16.59 -5.16
C ASP A 264 12.54 -16.61 -5.64
N ARG A 265 12.17 -17.68 -6.34
CA ARG A 265 10.81 -17.89 -6.86
C ARG A 265 9.77 -17.90 -5.75
N SER A 266 10.07 -18.59 -4.64
CA SER A 266 9.14 -18.71 -3.50
C SER A 266 8.86 -17.36 -2.84
N ARG A 267 9.90 -16.55 -2.61
CA ARG A 267 9.76 -15.20 -2.03
C ARG A 267 9.04 -14.25 -2.94
N SER A 268 9.26 -14.35 -4.25
CA SER A 268 8.54 -13.56 -5.25
C SER A 268 7.05 -13.94 -5.28
N ALA A 269 6.74 -15.24 -5.24
CA ALA A 269 5.38 -15.75 -5.13
C ALA A 269 4.71 -15.30 -3.82
N TYR A 270 5.45 -15.32 -2.71
CA TYR A 270 4.97 -14.86 -1.42
C TYR A 270 4.65 -13.34 -1.44
N ALA A 271 5.51 -12.52 -2.06
CA ALA A 271 5.24 -11.10 -2.24
C ALA A 271 3.92 -10.84 -2.99
N LEU A 272 3.66 -11.59 -4.06
CA LEU A 272 2.39 -11.50 -4.80
C LEU A 272 1.20 -11.90 -3.93
N SER A 273 1.32 -12.98 -3.15
CA SER A 273 0.25 -13.42 -2.24
C SER A 273 -0.09 -12.34 -1.21
N LEU A 274 0.91 -11.65 -0.68
CA LEU A 274 0.71 -10.52 0.23
C LEU A 274 -0.04 -9.37 -0.44
N LEU A 275 0.31 -9.02 -1.69
CA LEU A 275 -0.34 -7.95 -2.43
C LEU A 275 -1.78 -8.30 -2.85
N LEU A 276 -2.05 -9.58 -3.15
CA LEU A 276 -3.39 -10.11 -3.41
C LEU A 276 -4.29 -10.05 -2.16
N ALA A 277 -3.71 -10.23 -0.97
CA ALA A 277 -4.41 -10.16 0.30
C ALA A 277 -4.77 -8.73 0.74
N SER A 278 -4.41 -7.71 -0.04
CA SER A 278 -4.73 -6.30 0.27
C SER A 278 -6.21 -6.13 0.58
N ARG A 279 -6.52 -5.70 1.81
CA ARG A 279 -7.90 -5.58 2.30
C ARG A 279 -8.63 -4.42 1.64
N PRO A 280 -9.84 -4.66 1.10
CA PRO A 280 -10.62 -3.62 0.44
C PRO A 280 -11.42 -2.79 1.47
N SER A 281 -10.75 -2.11 2.39
CA SER A 281 -11.40 -1.26 3.39
C SER A 281 -10.91 0.19 3.31
N GLY A 282 -11.81 1.13 3.46
CA GLY A 282 -11.50 2.57 3.48
C GLY A 282 -10.69 3.01 2.25
N ASN A 283 -9.62 3.74 2.50
CA ASN A 283 -8.73 4.22 1.44
C ASN A 283 -7.90 3.10 0.78
N ASN A 284 -7.80 1.93 1.42
CA ASN A 284 -7.04 0.80 0.89
C ASN A 284 -7.77 0.02 -0.22
N VAL A 285 -9.01 0.36 -0.53
CA VAL A 285 -9.71 -0.15 -1.73
C VAL A 285 -8.95 0.21 -3.00
N GLY A 286 -8.33 1.38 -3.03
CA GLY A 286 -7.56 1.91 -4.15
C GLY A 286 -8.43 2.52 -5.25
N LEU A 287 -7.80 2.77 -6.39
CA LEU A 287 -8.41 3.46 -7.52
C LEU A 287 -8.98 2.50 -8.57
N LEU A 288 -8.45 1.27 -8.64
CA LEU A 288 -8.76 0.31 -9.70
C LEU A 288 -9.75 -0.77 -9.25
N ARG A 289 -9.58 -1.35 -8.06
CA ARG A 289 -10.43 -2.45 -7.56
C ARG A 289 -11.93 -2.21 -7.65
N PRO A 290 -12.47 -1.00 -7.34
CA PRO A 290 -13.92 -0.76 -7.40
C PRO A 290 -14.56 -0.96 -8.77
N TRP A 291 -13.75 -0.99 -9.82
CA TRP A 291 -14.19 -1.04 -11.22
C TRP A 291 -13.93 -2.38 -11.91
N LEU A 292 -13.37 -3.31 -11.16
CA LEU A 292 -13.16 -4.68 -11.62
C LEU A 292 -14.44 -5.51 -11.41
N ARG A 293 -14.61 -6.52 -12.24
CA ARG A 293 -15.67 -7.52 -11.99
C ARG A 293 -15.41 -8.22 -10.67
N PRO A 294 -16.44 -8.55 -9.87
CA PRO A 294 -16.29 -9.37 -8.69
C PRO A 294 -15.46 -10.62 -8.98
N GLY A 295 -14.55 -10.97 -8.08
CA GLY A 295 -13.65 -12.12 -8.25
C GLY A 295 -12.41 -11.89 -9.11
N THR A 296 -12.28 -10.75 -9.81
CA THR A 296 -11.04 -10.46 -10.55
C THR A 296 -9.87 -10.32 -9.58
N PRO A 297 -8.82 -11.18 -9.64
CA PRO A 297 -7.69 -11.06 -8.75
C PRO A 297 -6.88 -9.80 -9.06
N ILE A 298 -6.48 -9.09 -8.01
CA ILE A 298 -5.65 -7.89 -8.12
C ILE A 298 -4.62 -7.86 -7.01
N ALA A 299 -3.35 -7.96 -7.37
CA ALA A 299 -2.22 -7.76 -6.47
C ALA A 299 -1.89 -6.27 -6.45
N GLN A 300 -2.14 -5.57 -5.34
CA GLN A 300 -2.03 -4.12 -5.31
C GLN A 300 -1.37 -3.56 -4.06
N LYS A 301 -0.75 -2.40 -4.22
CA LYS A 301 -0.38 -1.50 -3.14
C LYS A 301 -0.92 -0.11 -3.41
N ASN A 302 -1.71 0.37 -2.48
CA ASN A 302 -2.28 1.71 -2.55
C ASN A 302 -1.48 2.69 -1.70
N GLY A 303 -1.60 3.98 -2.04
CA GLY A 303 -1.01 5.07 -1.29
C GLY A 303 -1.96 6.27 -1.27
N TRP A 304 -2.02 6.96 -0.13
CA TRP A 304 -2.79 8.19 -0.01
C TRP A 304 -2.12 9.17 0.96
N LEU A 305 -2.24 10.42 0.63
CA LEU A 305 -1.95 11.59 1.44
C LEU A 305 -3.17 12.50 1.37
N GLN A 306 -3.10 13.69 1.98
CA GLN A 306 -4.17 14.66 1.89
C GLN A 306 -4.56 14.94 0.42
N ASP A 307 -3.56 15.21 -0.43
CA ASP A 307 -3.73 15.66 -1.81
C ASP A 307 -3.32 14.61 -2.85
N ALA A 308 -3.00 13.39 -2.44
CA ALA A 308 -2.52 12.34 -3.34
C ALA A 308 -3.27 11.02 -3.14
N ARG A 309 -3.58 10.33 -4.24
CA ARG A 309 -4.22 9.01 -4.26
C ARG A 309 -3.56 8.16 -5.35
N HIS A 310 -3.05 7.01 -4.96
CA HIS A 310 -2.25 6.16 -5.84
C HIS A 310 -2.68 4.71 -5.77
N THR A 311 -2.56 4.01 -6.88
CA THR A 311 -2.64 2.55 -6.94
C THR A 311 -1.58 2.02 -7.90
N ALA A 312 -0.77 1.09 -7.43
CA ALA A 312 0.09 0.25 -8.25
C ALA A 312 -0.43 -1.18 -8.14
N ALA A 313 -0.75 -1.81 -9.27
CA ALA A 313 -1.41 -3.11 -9.27
C ALA A 313 -1.00 -4.00 -10.44
N ILE A 314 -1.10 -5.33 -10.23
CA ILE A 314 -1.22 -6.32 -11.29
C ILE A 314 -2.67 -6.80 -11.28
N VAL A 315 -3.38 -6.59 -12.37
CA VAL A 315 -4.75 -7.09 -12.57
C VAL A 315 -4.66 -8.37 -13.40
N TYR A 316 -5.24 -9.44 -12.89
CA TYR A 316 -5.24 -10.75 -13.56
C TYR A 316 -6.54 -10.92 -14.34
N TRP A 317 -6.54 -10.39 -15.57
CA TRP A 317 -7.67 -10.56 -16.49
C TRP A 317 -7.74 -12.00 -17.02
N PRO A 318 -8.91 -12.45 -17.52
CA PRO A 318 -8.98 -13.71 -18.27
C PRO A 318 -8.06 -13.75 -19.49
N THR A 319 -7.80 -12.60 -20.10
CA THR A 319 -6.88 -12.44 -21.25
C THR A 319 -5.40 -12.41 -20.87
N GLY A 320 -5.09 -12.43 -19.57
CA GLY A 320 -3.74 -12.40 -19.02
C GLY A 320 -3.48 -11.22 -18.08
N PRO A 321 -2.38 -11.29 -17.33
CA PRO A 321 -2.04 -10.27 -16.34
C PRO A 321 -1.54 -8.98 -16.99
N GLN A 322 -1.93 -7.86 -16.39
CA GLN A 322 -1.51 -6.53 -16.80
C GLN A 322 -1.15 -5.70 -15.57
N ILE A 323 -0.01 -5.05 -15.61
CA ILE A 323 0.35 -4.04 -14.62
C ILE A 323 -0.36 -2.74 -14.98
N LEU A 324 -0.98 -2.12 -13.99
CA LEU A 324 -1.61 -0.81 -14.08
C LEU A 324 -1.19 0.04 -12.90
N VAL A 325 -0.62 1.20 -13.17
CA VAL A 325 -0.24 2.18 -12.15
C VAL A 325 -0.94 3.50 -12.45
N VAL A 326 -1.60 4.03 -11.43
CA VAL A 326 -2.26 5.34 -11.50
C VAL A 326 -1.81 6.16 -10.30
N LEU A 327 -1.13 7.27 -10.56
CA LEU A 327 -0.73 8.25 -9.56
C LEU A 327 -1.51 9.54 -9.82
N THR A 328 -2.04 10.13 -8.75
CA THR A 328 -2.80 11.38 -8.84
C THR A 328 -2.41 12.32 -7.71
N TYR A 329 -2.35 13.61 -8.03
CA TYR A 329 -2.15 14.68 -7.07
C TYR A 329 -3.00 15.90 -7.47
N ALA A 330 -3.72 16.46 -6.52
CA ALA A 330 -4.34 17.78 -6.65
C ALA A 330 -4.65 18.33 -5.25
N PRO A 331 -4.55 19.63 -5.00
CA PRO A 331 -5.00 20.23 -3.74
C PRO A 331 -6.44 19.85 -3.43
N GLY A 332 -6.70 19.36 -2.22
CA GLY A 332 -8.03 18.90 -1.80
C GLY A 332 -8.57 17.69 -2.56
N LEU A 333 -7.71 16.83 -3.08
CA LEU A 333 -8.12 15.67 -3.87
C LEU A 333 -8.96 14.68 -3.06
N ASP A 334 -10.24 14.59 -3.38
CA ASP A 334 -11.11 13.55 -2.82
C ASP A 334 -10.88 12.17 -3.51
N MET A 335 -11.27 11.12 -2.80
CA MET A 335 -11.08 9.74 -3.26
C MET A 335 -11.95 9.44 -4.51
N GLN A 336 -13.13 10.03 -4.61
CA GLN A 336 -14.06 9.76 -5.71
C GLN A 336 -13.53 10.32 -7.04
N ARG A 337 -12.96 11.52 -7.01
CA ARG A 337 -12.33 12.14 -8.18
C ARG A 337 -11.17 11.28 -8.71
N ALA A 338 -10.30 10.82 -7.79
CA ALA A 338 -9.22 9.91 -8.17
C ALA A 338 -9.74 8.56 -8.70
N ARG A 339 -10.79 8.00 -8.08
CA ARG A 339 -11.43 6.75 -8.55
C ARG A 339 -12.07 6.88 -9.93
N ARG A 340 -12.64 8.04 -10.27
CA ARG A 340 -13.17 8.28 -11.63
C ARG A 340 -12.07 8.15 -12.68
N LEU A 341 -10.86 8.66 -12.42
CA LEU A 341 -9.72 8.42 -13.30
C LEU A 341 -9.38 6.92 -13.36
N GLY A 342 -9.32 6.23 -12.22
CA GLY A 342 -9.09 4.78 -12.17
C GLY A 342 -10.08 3.98 -13.01
N ARG A 343 -11.38 4.35 -12.99
CA ARG A 343 -12.41 3.75 -13.86
C ARG A 343 -12.07 3.90 -15.34
N ARG A 344 -11.75 5.13 -15.74
CA ARG A 344 -11.42 5.43 -17.15
C ARG A 344 -10.17 4.69 -17.61
N VAL A 345 -9.15 4.58 -16.73
CA VAL A 345 -7.95 3.78 -17.01
C VAL A 345 -8.27 2.30 -17.19
N ILE A 346 -9.14 1.71 -16.35
CA ILE A 346 -9.59 0.32 -16.50
C ILE A 346 -10.29 0.11 -17.85
N LEU A 347 -11.11 1.06 -18.28
CA LEU A 347 -11.84 0.96 -19.56
C LEU A 347 -10.89 1.10 -20.78
N ALA A 348 -9.86 1.94 -20.66
CA ALA A 348 -8.88 2.14 -21.73
C ALA A 348 -7.79 1.04 -21.79
N ALA A 349 -7.63 0.26 -20.73
CA ALA A 349 -6.63 -0.81 -20.64
C ALA A 349 -7.16 -2.20 -21.06
N ARG A 350 -8.46 -2.33 -21.32
CA ARG A 350 -9.12 -3.56 -21.82
C ARG A 350 -9.07 -3.65 -23.33
#